data_0b73c1202d2e2305bc4a93bbb38bdbfe
#
_entry.id   0b73c1202d2e2305bc4a93bbb38bdbfe
#
_cell.length_a   1.000
_cell.length_b   1.000
_cell.length_c   1.000
_cell.angle_alpha   90.00
_cell.angle_beta   90.00
_cell.angle_gamma   90.00
#
_symmetry.space_group_name_H-M   'P 1'
#
loop_
_entity.id
_entity.type
_entity.pdbx_description
1 polymer ?
#
loop_
_entity_poly.entity_id
_entity_poly.type
_entity_poly.pdbx_seq_one_letter_code
_entity_poly.pdbx_strand_id
1 'polypeptide(L)'
;MSNTNWEVHNFNWSNASSLTLSLSIPLFKASNQTQLKSNKIQQYQLADTRINTERMLNMQAQSYIDNMTKSAEQLNSNKTAVELAQKGLEISQKRYDVGRGTILELTNSQVSLTNVKLSYNNTIYDYLVAKAELNKVLGKE
;
A
#
# COMPACT_ATOMS: atom_id res chain seq x y z
N MET A 1 -27.63 86.77 42.51
CA MET A 1 -28.67 85.87 43.02
C MET A 1 -28.79 84.70 42.09
N SER A 2 -28.17 83.64 42.46
CA SER A 2 -28.09 82.39 41.65
C SER A 2 -29.15 81.45 42.22
N ASN A 3 -30.09 81.07 41.40
CA ASN A 3 -31.12 80.10 41.72
C ASN A 3 -30.67 78.74 41.14
N THR A 4 -30.18 77.89 41.98
CA THR A 4 -29.86 76.54 41.62
C THR A 4 -31.05 75.64 41.86
N ASN A 5 -31.78 75.30 40.75
CA ASN A 5 -32.78 74.26 40.75
C ASN A 5 -32.14 72.91 40.72
N TRP A 6 -32.20 72.11 41.79
CA TRP A 6 -31.90 70.69 41.83
C TRP A 6 -33.13 69.95 41.29
N GLU A 7 -33.03 69.51 40.04
CA GLU A 7 -34.01 68.55 39.53
C GLU A 7 -33.66 67.15 40.05
N VAL A 8 -34.53 66.61 40.89
CA VAL A 8 -34.42 65.20 41.32
C VAL A 8 -34.95 64.34 40.21
N HIS A 9 -33.99 63.69 39.49
CA HIS A 9 -34.39 62.65 38.54
C HIS A 9 -35.03 61.48 39.31
N ASN A 10 -36.32 61.27 39.08
CA ASN A 10 -37.02 60.09 39.53
C ASN A 10 -36.48 58.86 38.79
N PHE A 11 -35.62 58.13 39.45
CA PHE A 11 -35.25 56.80 39.03
C PHE A 11 -36.44 55.85 39.23
N ASN A 12 -37.14 55.58 38.15
CA ASN A 12 -38.22 54.61 38.12
C ASN A 12 -37.60 53.19 38.00
N TRP A 13 -37.44 52.49 39.12
CA TRP A 13 -37.01 51.11 39.13
C TRP A 13 -38.19 50.25 38.68
N SER A 14 -38.28 49.92 37.36
CA SER A 14 -39.20 48.90 36.89
C SER A 14 -38.56 47.54 37.02
N ASN A 15 -38.90 46.81 38.07
CA ASN A 15 -38.60 45.38 38.22
C ASN A 15 -39.44 44.59 37.20
N ALA A 16 -38.96 44.49 35.96
CA ALA A 16 -39.55 43.62 34.96
C ALA A 16 -38.80 42.28 35.02
N SER A 17 -39.22 41.32 35.80
CA SER A 17 -38.79 39.94 35.74
C SER A 17 -39.72 39.17 34.80
N SER A 18 -39.23 38.79 33.64
CA SER A 18 -39.96 37.93 32.69
C SER A 18 -39.39 36.50 32.74
N LEU A 19 -40.22 35.55 33.10
CA LEU A 19 -39.93 34.12 32.98
C LEU A 19 -40.51 33.60 31.68
N THR A 20 -39.67 33.33 30.68
CA THR A 20 -40.11 32.80 29.40
C THR A 20 -39.83 31.30 29.34
N LEU A 21 -40.88 30.49 29.32
CA LEU A 21 -40.79 29.05 29.07
C LEU A 21 -41.12 28.79 27.59
N SER A 22 -40.13 28.43 26.78
CA SER A 22 -40.34 28.11 25.37
C SER A 22 -40.22 26.60 25.15
N LEU A 23 -41.29 25.97 24.71
CA LEU A 23 -41.30 24.56 24.28
C LEU A 23 -41.30 24.53 22.74
N SER A 24 -40.19 24.14 22.14
CA SER A 24 -40.06 23.96 20.71
C SER A 24 -40.17 22.49 20.34
N ILE A 25 -41.30 22.09 19.77
CA ILE A 25 -41.51 20.71 19.26
C ILE A 25 -41.33 20.75 17.74
N PRO A 26 -40.22 20.23 17.19
CA PRO A 26 -40.05 20.17 15.74
C PRO A 26 -40.92 19.04 15.18
N LEU A 27 -42.11 19.36 14.71
CA LEU A 27 -43.04 18.40 14.10
C LEU A 27 -42.56 17.87 12.73
N PHE A 28 -41.68 18.59 12.07
CA PHE A 28 -41.12 18.20 10.77
C PHE A 28 -39.70 18.73 10.60
N LYS A 29 -38.71 17.83 10.63
CA LYS A 29 -37.33 18.14 10.25
C LYS A 29 -37.03 17.55 8.86
N ALA A 30 -37.15 18.37 7.82
CA ALA A 30 -36.76 18.00 6.47
C ALA A 30 -35.30 17.52 6.41
N SER A 31 -34.43 18.00 7.32
CA SER A 31 -33.05 17.56 7.48
C SER A 31 -32.93 16.08 7.85
N ASN A 32 -33.86 15.51 8.62
CA ASN A 32 -33.80 14.08 9.01
C ASN A 32 -34.04 13.16 7.79
N GLN A 33 -34.93 13.53 6.87
CA GLN A 33 -35.14 12.77 5.64
C GLN A 33 -33.95 12.83 4.70
N THR A 34 -33.31 14.01 4.63
CA THR A 34 -32.09 14.17 3.83
C THR A 34 -30.92 13.37 4.43
N GLN A 35 -30.78 13.36 5.75
CA GLN A 35 -29.76 12.55 6.44
C GLN A 35 -30.01 11.05 6.25
N LEU A 36 -31.24 10.57 6.32
CA LEU A 36 -31.58 9.17 6.07
C LEU A 36 -31.25 8.77 4.63
N LYS A 37 -31.55 9.61 3.64
CA LYS A 37 -31.16 9.37 2.24
C LYS A 37 -29.65 9.39 2.07
N SER A 38 -28.96 10.35 2.68
CA SER A 38 -27.50 10.45 2.65
C SER A 38 -26.85 9.22 3.26
N ASN A 39 -27.30 8.77 4.44
CA ASN A 39 -26.78 7.57 5.09
C ASN A 39 -27.01 6.31 4.22
N LYS A 40 -28.15 6.22 3.56
CA LYS A 40 -28.44 5.10 2.65
C LYS A 40 -27.50 5.10 1.42
N ILE A 41 -27.22 6.26 0.85
CA ILE A 41 -26.27 6.42 -0.24
C ILE A 41 -24.85 6.03 0.24
N GLN A 42 -24.45 6.47 1.44
CA GLN A 42 -23.16 6.10 2.03
C GLN A 42 -23.03 4.58 2.25
N GLN A 43 -24.11 3.90 2.65
CA GLN A 43 -24.11 2.45 2.75
C GLN A 43 -23.88 1.75 1.40
N TYR A 44 -24.53 2.24 0.32
CA TYR A 44 -24.28 1.73 -1.02
C TYR A 44 -22.85 2.00 -1.48
N GLN A 45 -22.33 3.20 -1.26
CA GLN A 45 -20.95 3.54 -1.58
C GLN A 45 -19.96 2.66 -0.82
N LEU A 46 -20.23 2.36 0.46
CA LEU A 46 -19.39 1.48 1.26
C LEU A 46 -19.43 0.03 0.75
N ALA A 47 -20.61 -0.46 0.35
CA ALA A 47 -20.76 -1.78 -0.27
C ALA A 47 -19.99 -1.88 -1.59
N ASP A 48 -20.08 -0.88 -2.46
CA ASP A 48 -19.35 -0.82 -3.73
C ASP A 48 -17.83 -0.71 -3.50
N THR A 49 -17.42 0.10 -2.52
CA THR A 49 -16.00 0.22 -2.13
C THR A 49 -15.46 -1.13 -1.65
N ARG A 50 -16.24 -1.86 -0.85
CA ARG A 50 -15.86 -3.20 -0.39
C ARG A 50 -15.65 -4.16 -1.57
N ILE A 51 -16.60 -4.20 -2.50
CA ILE A 51 -16.52 -5.07 -3.68
C ILE A 51 -15.28 -4.70 -4.54
N ASN A 52 -15.04 -3.42 -4.74
CA ASN A 52 -13.87 -2.94 -5.49
C ASN A 52 -12.56 -3.27 -4.79
N THR A 53 -12.50 -3.12 -3.46
CA THR A 53 -11.32 -3.49 -2.67
C THR A 53 -11.05 -4.99 -2.75
N GLU A 54 -12.08 -5.82 -2.64
CA GLU A 54 -11.97 -7.27 -2.76
C GLU A 54 -11.45 -7.68 -4.15
N ARG A 55 -11.99 -7.07 -5.22
CA ARG A 55 -11.49 -7.31 -6.58
C ARG A 55 -10.04 -6.90 -6.74
N MET A 56 -9.66 -5.75 -6.20
CA MET A 56 -8.28 -5.24 -6.25
C MET A 56 -7.33 -6.17 -5.51
N LEU A 57 -7.69 -6.64 -4.31
CA LEU A 57 -6.89 -7.60 -3.54
C LEU A 57 -6.74 -8.93 -4.27
N ASN A 58 -7.81 -9.44 -4.89
CA ASN A 58 -7.75 -10.66 -5.67
C ASN A 58 -6.82 -10.52 -6.90
N MET A 59 -6.87 -9.39 -7.61
CA MET A 59 -5.96 -9.12 -8.72
C MET A 59 -4.50 -9.00 -8.24
N GLN A 60 -4.26 -8.36 -7.10
CA GLN A 60 -2.91 -8.28 -6.51
C GLN A 60 -2.40 -9.66 -6.10
N ALA A 61 -3.22 -10.46 -5.42
CA ALA A 61 -2.85 -11.82 -5.03
C ALA A 61 -2.50 -12.69 -6.25
N GLN A 62 -3.32 -12.62 -7.31
CA GLN A 62 -3.05 -13.34 -8.56
C GLN A 62 -1.74 -12.88 -9.19
N SER A 63 -1.49 -11.58 -9.24
CA SER A 63 -0.23 -11.03 -9.79
C SER A 63 0.99 -11.54 -9.00
N TYR A 64 0.91 -11.62 -7.67
CA TYR A 64 2.01 -12.15 -6.86
C TYR A 64 2.20 -13.66 -7.05
N ILE A 65 1.13 -14.43 -7.23
CA ILE A 65 1.19 -15.86 -7.56
C ILE A 65 1.88 -16.04 -8.93
N ASP A 66 1.49 -15.27 -9.92
CA ASP A 66 2.07 -15.34 -11.27
C ASP A 66 3.56 -14.97 -11.26
N ASN A 67 3.93 -13.92 -10.50
CA ASN A 67 5.32 -13.52 -10.33
C ASN A 67 6.14 -14.59 -9.61
N MET A 68 5.59 -15.20 -8.57
CA MET A 68 6.25 -16.29 -7.83
C MET A 68 6.44 -17.53 -8.72
N THR A 69 5.45 -17.90 -9.51
CA THR A 69 5.54 -19.02 -10.46
C THR A 69 6.60 -18.75 -11.52
N LYS A 70 6.57 -17.55 -12.13
CA LYS A 70 7.59 -17.11 -13.10
C LYS A 70 9.00 -17.15 -12.50
N SER A 71 9.16 -16.63 -11.28
CA SER A 71 10.47 -16.64 -10.60
C SER A 71 10.93 -18.06 -10.28
N ALA A 72 10.02 -18.99 -9.95
CA ALA A 72 10.35 -20.39 -9.72
C ALA A 72 10.82 -21.10 -11.01
N GLU A 73 10.18 -20.84 -12.14
CA GLU A 73 10.61 -21.34 -13.44
C GLU A 73 11.98 -20.77 -13.85
N GLN A 74 12.17 -19.47 -13.65
CA GLN A 74 13.43 -18.78 -13.91
C GLN A 74 14.56 -19.33 -13.02
N LEU A 75 14.25 -19.66 -11.76
CA LEU A 75 15.20 -20.25 -10.82
C LEU A 75 15.75 -21.58 -11.33
N ASN A 76 14.87 -22.44 -11.85
CA ASN A 76 15.27 -23.73 -12.41
C ASN A 76 16.16 -23.55 -13.68
N SER A 77 15.77 -22.62 -14.55
CA SER A 77 16.55 -22.28 -15.74
C SER A 77 17.93 -21.72 -15.37
N ASN A 78 17.98 -20.77 -14.42
CA ASN A 78 19.23 -20.16 -13.98
C ASN A 78 20.13 -21.16 -13.25
N LYS A 79 19.57 -22.11 -12.51
CA LYS A 79 20.33 -23.20 -11.89
C LYS A 79 21.04 -24.03 -12.95
N THR A 80 20.33 -24.44 -13.99
CA THR A 80 20.92 -25.18 -15.12
C THR A 80 22.00 -24.36 -15.82
N ALA A 81 21.79 -23.04 -15.98
CA ALA A 81 22.79 -22.15 -16.56
C ALA A 81 24.06 -22.04 -15.69
N VAL A 82 23.94 -22.02 -14.36
CA VAL A 82 25.10 -22.06 -13.44
C VAL A 82 25.88 -23.35 -13.59
N GLU A 83 25.18 -24.49 -13.64
CA GLU A 83 25.83 -25.81 -13.84
C GLU A 83 26.59 -25.88 -15.18
N LEU A 84 26.00 -25.34 -16.25
CA LEU A 84 26.61 -25.29 -17.57
C LEU A 84 27.85 -24.36 -17.58
N ALA A 85 27.72 -23.18 -16.99
CA ALA A 85 28.83 -22.22 -16.89
C ALA A 85 29.98 -22.77 -16.03
N GLN A 86 29.67 -23.51 -14.95
CA GLN A 86 30.66 -24.19 -14.12
C GLN A 86 31.45 -25.22 -14.93
N LYS A 87 30.77 -26.08 -15.71
CA LYS A 87 31.41 -27.03 -16.62
C LYS A 87 32.26 -26.32 -17.68
N GLY A 88 31.77 -25.21 -18.23
CA GLY A 88 32.51 -24.38 -19.17
C GLY A 88 33.82 -23.87 -18.59
N LEU A 89 33.77 -23.36 -17.34
CA LEU A 89 34.95 -22.92 -16.63
C LEU A 89 35.95 -24.07 -16.40
N GLU A 90 35.48 -25.24 -15.99
CA GLU A 90 36.35 -26.42 -15.79
C GLU A 90 37.07 -26.86 -17.07
N ILE A 91 36.36 -26.83 -18.20
CA ILE A 91 36.94 -27.12 -19.52
C ILE A 91 38.00 -26.07 -19.88
N SER A 92 37.68 -24.76 -19.73
CA SER A 92 38.62 -23.68 -20.01
C SER A 92 39.88 -23.76 -19.13
N GLN A 93 39.70 -24.10 -17.84
CA GLN A 93 40.81 -24.31 -16.92
C GLN A 93 41.73 -25.46 -17.38
N LYS A 94 41.14 -26.63 -17.68
CA LYS A 94 41.91 -27.78 -18.17
C LYS A 94 42.66 -27.50 -19.47
N ARG A 95 42.03 -26.75 -20.41
CA ARG A 95 42.68 -26.35 -21.65
C ARG A 95 43.86 -25.41 -21.41
N TYR A 96 43.69 -24.46 -20.46
CA TYR A 96 44.76 -23.55 -20.07
C TYR A 96 45.92 -24.28 -19.42
N ASP A 97 45.64 -25.20 -18.49
CA ASP A 97 46.65 -25.97 -17.75
C ASP A 97 47.56 -26.85 -18.67
N VAL A 98 46.99 -27.35 -19.78
CA VAL A 98 47.74 -28.13 -20.78
C VAL A 98 48.31 -27.27 -21.92
N GLY A 99 48.26 -25.93 -21.79
CA GLY A 99 48.78 -24.98 -22.76
C GLY A 99 47.99 -24.87 -24.08
N ARG A 100 46.75 -25.39 -24.13
CA ARG A 100 45.85 -25.36 -25.30
C ARG A 100 44.77 -24.27 -25.22
N GLY A 101 44.69 -23.54 -24.12
CA GLY A 101 43.77 -22.44 -23.90
C GLY A 101 44.51 -21.15 -23.61
N THR A 102 43.86 -20.03 -23.82
CA THR A 102 44.38 -18.69 -23.50
C THR A 102 43.89 -18.24 -22.14
N ILE A 103 44.66 -17.36 -21.49
CA ILE A 103 44.22 -16.70 -20.22
C ILE A 103 42.93 -15.90 -20.44
N LEU A 104 42.72 -15.34 -21.63
CA LEU A 104 41.51 -14.59 -21.98
C LEU A 104 40.28 -15.52 -22.00
N GLU A 105 40.39 -16.72 -22.57
CA GLU A 105 39.30 -17.72 -22.57
C GLU A 105 38.95 -18.14 -21.13
N LEU A 106 39.93 -18.36 -20.28
CA LEU A 106 39.73 -18.70 -18.88
C LEU A 106 39.05 -17.57 -18.12
N THR A 107 39.54 -16.33 -18.26
CA THR A 107 38.97 -15.16 -17.61
C THR A 107 37.52 -14.91 -18.07
N ASN A 108 37.24 -15.05 -19.37
CA ASN A 108 35.90 -14.92 -19.90
C ASN A 108 34.94 -15.98 -19.32
N SER A 109 35.38 -17.20 -19.14
CA SER A 109 34.61 -18.27 -18.51
C SER A 109 34.33 -17.98 -17.03
N GLN A 110 35.29 -17.40 -16.29
CA GLN A 110 35.12 -16.97 -14.90
C GLN A 110 34.07 -15.81 -14.80
N VAL A 111 34.19 -14.82 -15.67
CA VAL A 111 33.22 -13.70 -15.73
C VAL A 111 31.83 -14.21 -16.07
N SER A 112 31.72 -15.12 -17.05
CA SER A 112 30.46 -15.76 -17.42
C SER A 112 29.80 -16.47 -16.24
N LEU A 113 30.55 -17.31 -15.51
CA LEU A 113 30.05 -18.00 -14.33
C LEU A 113 29.60 -17.03 -13.25
N THR A 114 30.36 -15.95 -13.02
CA THR A 114 30.02 -14.92 -12.03
C THR A 114 28.70 -14.22 -12.39
N ASN A 115 28.52 -13.86 -13.65
CA ASN A 115 27.29 -13.21 -14.13
C ASN A 115 26.06 -14.11 -13.98
N VAL A 116 26.20 -15.41 -14.31
CA VAL A 116 25.09 -16.37 -14.19
C VAL A 116 24.76 -16.63 -12.71
N LYS A 117 25.76 -16.71 -11.82
CA LYS A 117 25.54 -16.81 -10.37
C LYS A 117 24.83 -15.58 -9.82
N LEU A 118 25.19 -14.39 -10.29
CA LEU A 118 24.52 -13.15 -9.90
C LEU A 118 23.04 -13.17 -10.34
N SER A 119 22.78 -13.58 -11.59
CA SER A 119 21.41 -13.72 -12.10
C SER A 119 20.59 -14.74 -11.27
N TYR A 120 21.18 -15.87 -10.92
CA TYR A 120 20.55 -16.87 -10.05
C TYR A 120 20.18 -16.29 -8.68
N ASN A 121 21.12 -15.58 -8.03
CA ASN A 121 20.87 -14.95 -6.73
C ASN A 121 19.76 -13.87 -6.80
N ASN A 122 19.73 -13.08 -7.87
CA ASN A 122 18.67 -12.10 -8.08
C ASN A 122 17.29 -12.79 -8.23
N THR A 123 17.24 -13.91 -8.93
CA THR A 123 15.98 -14.67 -9.07
C THR A 123 15.50 -15.27 -7.74
N ILE A 124 16.42 -15.72 -6.87
CA ILE A 124 16.08 -16.14 -5.50
C ILE A 124 15.45 -14.97 -4.73
N TYR A 125 16.07 -13.80 -4.82
CA TYR A 125 15.57 -12.60 -4.16
C TYR A 125 14.15 -12.25 -4.65
N ASP A 126 13.94 -12.22 -5.96
CA ASP A 126 12.64 -11.92 -6.57
C ASP A 126 11.55 -12.90 -6.12
N TYR A 127 11.89 -14.20 -6.04
CA TYR A 127 10.98 -15.22 -5.52
C TYR A 127 10.62 -14.98 -4.06
N LEU A 128 11.60 -14.65 -3.21
CA LEU A 128 11.38 -14.39 -1.79
C LEU A 128 10.54 -13.12 -1.57
N VAL A 129 10.78 -12.08 -2.36
CA VAL A 129 9.97 -10.85 -2.33
C VAL A 129 8.54 -11.14 -2.75
N ALA A 130 8.32 -11.83 -3.86
CA ALA A 130 6.98 -12.18 -4.32
C ALA A 130 6.22 -13.03 -3.28
N LYS A 131 6.93 -13.96 -2.61
CA LYS A 131 6.36 -14.78 -1.53
C LYS A 131 5.98 -13.94 -0.31
N ALA A 132 6.83 -12.99 0.09
CA ALA A 132 6.57 -12.09 1.22
C ALA A 132 5.37 -11.18 0.94
N GLU A 133 5.29 -10.60 -0.27
CA GLU A 133 4.18 -9.77 -0.68
C GLU A 133 2.86 -10.55 -0.76
N LEU A 134 2.89 -11.80 -1.23
CA LEU A 134 1.72 -12.67 -1.22
C LEU A 134 1.24 -12.94 0.22
N ASN A 135 2.16 -13.26 1.14
CA ASN A 135 1.83 -13.48 2.55
C ASN A 135 1.19 -12.24 3.17
N LYS A 136 1.72 -11.05 2.88
CA LYS A 136 1.17 -9.77 3.34
C LYS A 136 -0.26 -9.54 2.86
N VAL A 137 -0.55 -9.82 1.58
CA VAL A 137 -1.93 -9.69 1.04
C VAL A 137 -2.87 -10.72 1.66
N LEU A 138 -2.39 -11.90 1.98
CA LEU A 138 -3.16 -12.95 2.65
C LEU A 138 -3.28 -12.75 4.17
N GLY A 139 -2.63 -11.72 4.74
CA GLY A 139 -2.62 -11.48 6.19
C GLY A 139 -1.90 -12.57 6.98
N LYS A 140 -0.97 -13.28 6.36
CA LYS A 140 -0.11 -14.29 7.02
C LYS A 140 1.24 -13.65 7.32
N GLU A 141 1.47 -13.36 8.59
CA GLU A 141 2.79 -13.00 9.11
C GLU A 141 3.67 -14.24 9.37
#